data_5161986fe9d4c7056b9988abb98db9c0
#
_entry.id   5161986fe9d4c7056b9988abb98db9c0
#
_cell.length_a   1.000
_cell.length_b   1.000
_cell.length_c   1.000
_cell.angle_alpha   90.00
_cell.angle_beta   90.00
_cell.angle_gamma   90.00
#
_symmetry.space_group_name_H-M   'P 1'
#
loop_
_entity.id
_entity.type
_entity.pdbx_description
1 polymer ?
#
loop_
_entity_poly.entity_id
_entity_poly.type
_entity_poly.pdbx_seq_one_letter_code
_entity_poly.pdbx_strand_id
1 'polypeptide(L)'
;MYELPASVRLALWATHAIAADRPLSEALGAALPDVDAVEGGLPRLELWRDLGERIVCVDLPRPGVHGGLLPPGGPATQAAIEVGECLFVPSLGGVLVPRLEYYGPAGDEGLKLTLEPHDSDPVPIHRLEALALADIDRRFREALLAHVGVLESLHIAPFLGPSARERVDERLDGARWALPPGLHPRALRIITTAGLVVAALDEALTTSGGLDAGSVAARERTLRSLLDEAELALAQAATAAAIGLAHDAARPR
;
A
#
# COMPACT_ATOMS: atom_id res chain seq x y z
N MET A 1 -4.42 -12.90 9.08
CA MET A 1 -4.26 -13.01 7.60
C MET A 1 -3.62 -11.70 7.16
N TYR A 2 -2.55 -11.74 6.39
CA TYR A 2 -1.92 -10.49 5.93
C TYR A 2 -2.56 -10.10 4.59
N GLU A 3 -3.16 -8.94 4.58
CA GLU A 3 -3.72 -8.33 3.38
C GLU A 3 -2.82 -7.17 2.94
N LEU A 4 -2.88 -6.79 1.67
CA LEU A 4 -2.29 -5.53 1.24
C LEU A 4 -2.91 -4.37 2.03
N PRO A 5 -2.18 -3.24 2.23
CA PRO A 5 -2.76 -2.04 2.83
C PRO A 5 -4.13 -1.70 2.24
N ALA A 6 -5.06 -1.31 3.09
CA ALA A 6 -6.44 -1.03 2.67
C ALA A 6 -6.49 0.05 1.57
N SER A 7 -5.63 1.06 1.68
CA SER A 7 -5.49 2.11 0.66
C SER A 7 -5.09 1.58 -0.72
N VAL A 8 -4.19 0.59 -0.80
CA VAL A 8 -3.77 -0.02 -2.07
C VAL A 8 -4.93 -0.71 -2.75
N ARG A 9 -5.66 -1.54 -2.01
CA ARG A 9 -6.83 -2.27 -2.52
C ARG A 9 -7.93 -1.31 -2.94
N LEU A 10 -8.27 -0.35 -2.09
CA LEU A 10 -9.29 0.66 -2.34
C LEU A 10 -8.98 1.54 -3.54
N ALA A 11 -7.75 2.03 -3.70
CA ALA A 11 -7.36 2.87 -4.83
C ALA A 11 -7.56 2.15 -6.17
N LEU A 12 -7.12 0.90 -6.25
CA LEU A 12 -7.25 0.09 -7.45
C LEU A 12 -8.71 -0.24 -7.77
N TRP A 13 -9.51 -0.66 -6.79
CA TRP A 13 -10.92 -0.96 -6.99
C TRP A 13 -11.76 0.27 -7.28
N ALA A 14 -11.53 1.40 -6.58
CA ALA A 14 -12.23 2.65 -6.85
C ALA A 14 -11.94 3.15 -8.27
N THR A 15 -10.67 3.13 -8.70
CA THR A 15 -10.30 3.48 -10.08
C THR A 15 -10.95 2.54 -11.10
N HIS A 16 -10.92 1.23 -10.83
CA HIS A 16 -11.57 0.24 -11.71
C HIS A 16 -13.09 0.48 -11.82
N ALA A 17 -13.77 0.78 -10.72
CA ALA A 17 -15.21 1.07 -10.71
C ALA A 17 -15.53 2.36 -11.48
N ILE A 18 -14.76 3.43 -11.25
CA ILE A 18 -14.90 4.69 -11.99
C ILE A 18 -14.69 4.46 -13.50
N ALA A 19 -13.66 3.71 -13.87
CA ALA A 19 -13.33 3.41 -15.26
C ALA A 19 -14.41 2.55 -15.95
N ALA A 20 -15.06 1.65 -15.22
CA ALA A 20 -16.11 0.76 -15.72
C ALA A 20 -17.52 1.30 -15.51
N ASP A 21 -17.68 2.51 -15.01
CA ASP A 21 -18.97 3.15 -14.63
C ASP A 21 -19.81 2.25 -13.69
N ARG A 22 -19.15 1.70 -12.66
CA ARG A 22 -19.77 0.82 -11.66
C ARG A 22 -19.98 1.56 -10.33
N PRO A 23 -20.90 1.05 -9.49
CA PRO A 23 -21.09 1.62 -8.15
C PRO A 23 -19.83 1.52 -7.29
N LEU A 24 -19.43 2.63 -6.66
CA LEU A 24 -18.28 2.66 -5.75
C LEU A 24 -18.52 1.84 -4.47
N SER A 25 -19.77 1.67 -4.05
CA SER A 25 -20.13 0.79 -2.93
C SER A 25 -19.76 -0.68 -3.17
N GLU A 26 -19.94 -1.18 -4.41
CA GLU A 26 -19.51 -2.53 -4.78
C GLU A 26 -17.98 -2.66 -4.77
N ALA A 27 -17.28 -1.60 -5.20
CA ALA A 27 -15.82 -1.55 -5.20
C ALA A 27 -15.25 -1.61 -3.77
N LEU A 28 -15.86 -0.91 -2.81
CA LEU A 28 -15.48 -0.98 -1.40
C LEU A 28 -15.60 -2.40 -0.85
N GLY A 29 -16.72 -3.09 -1.08
CA GLY A 29 -16.91 -4.47 -0.65
C GLY A 29 -15.94 -5.46 -1.30
N ALA A 30 -15.62 -5.26 -2.59
CA ALA A 30 -14.66 -6.10 -3.30
C ALA A 30 -13.21 -5.86 -2.86
N ALA A 31 -12.87 -4.61 -2.48
CA ALA A 31 -11.55 -4.25 -1.99
C ALA A 31 -11.26 -4.79 -0.58
N LEU A 32 -12.29 -4.93 0.24
CA LEU A 32 -12.19 -5.16 1.67
C LEU A 32 -13.02 -6.36 2.14
N PRO A 33 -12.79 -7.57 1.58
CA PRO A 33 -13.54 -8.77 1.95
C PRO A 33 -13.26 -9.25 3.38
N ASP A 34 -12.20 -8.73 3.99
CA ASP A 34 -11.71 -9.02 5.34
C ASP A 34 -12.19 -8.01 6.40
N VAL A 35 -12.97 -6.99 5.99
CA VAL A 35 -13.47 -5.93 6.87
C VAL A 35 -14.98 -6.08 7.04
N ASP A 36 -15.46 -6.15 8.29
CA ASP A 36 -16.88 -6.37 8.59
C ASP A 36 -17.72 -5.11 8.41
N ALA A 37 -17.13 -3.93 8.65
CA ALA A 37 -17.82 -2.65 8.52
C ALA A 37 -16.91 -1.57 7.93
N VAL A 38 -17.42 -0.80 6.96
CA VAL A 38 -16.73 0.36 6.38
C VAL A 38 -17.57 1.60 6.66
N GLU A 39 -16.97 2.59 7.31
CA GLU A 39 -17.59 3.87 7.63
C GLU A 39 -16.92 5.03 6.91
N GLY A 40 -17.68 6.01 6.48
CA GLY A 40 -17.15 7.19 5.78
C GLY A 40 -16.61 6.89 4.38
N GLY A 41 -15.92 7.85 3.80
CA GLY A 41 -15.19 7.74 2.53
C GLY A 41 -16.03 7.63 1.26
N LEU A 42 -17.11 6.85 1.24
CA LEU A 42 -17.93 6.67 0.04
C LEU A 42 -18.45 7.99 -0.53
N PRO A 43 -19.03 8.92 0.27
CA PRO A 43 -19.47 10.22 -0.25
C PRO A 43 -18.32 11.05 -0.85
N ARG A 44 -17.11 10.95 -0.30
CA ARG A 44 -15.94 11.66 -0.85
C ARG A 44 -15.47 11.03 -2.16
N LEU A 45 -15.46 9.71 -2.28
CA LEU A 45 -15.12 9.00 -3.53
C LEU A 45 -16.14 9.31 -4.63
N GLU A 46 -17.42 9.35 -4.30
CA GLU A 46 -18.49 9.74 -5.23
C GLU A 46 -18.33 11.19 -5.69
N LEU A 47 -18.07 12.11 -4.74
CA LEU A 47 -17.79 13.52 -5.06
C LEU A 47 -16.59 13.66 -6.00
N TRP A 48 -15.50 12.96 -5.75
CA TRP A 48 -14.33 12.99 -6.64
C TRP A 48 -14.67 12.52 -8.05
N ARG A 49 -15.37 11.38 -8.18
CA ARG A 49 -15.87 10.90 -9.48
C ARG A 49 -16.75 11.91 -10.18
N ASP A 50 -17.72 12.50 -9.48
CA ASP A 50 -18.70 13.43 -10.03
C ASP A 50 -18.05 14.75 -10.47
N LEU A 51 -16.97 15.16 -9.81
CA LEU A 51 -16.14 16.31 -10.19
C LEU A 51 -15.11 15.98 -11.29
N GLY A 52 -15.09 14.75 -11.80
CA GLY A 52 -14.31 14.36 -12.97
C GLY A 52 -13.00 13.65 -12.68
N GLU A 53 -12.68 13.35 -11.42
CA GLU A 53 -11.52 12.49 -11.12
C GLU A 53 -11.74 11.08 -11.66
N ARG A 54 -10.70 10.53 -12.26
CA ARG A 54 -10.72 9.20 -12.88
C ARG A 54 -9.76 8.22 -12.24
N ILE A 55 -8.85 8.73 -11.43
CA ILE A 55 -7.76 7.96 -10.82
C ILE A 55 -7.77 8.23 -9.33
N VAL A 56 -7.81 7.16 -8.54
CA VAL A 56 -7.53 7.21 -7.11
C VAL A 56 -6.13 6.67 -6.90
N CYS A 57 -5.26 7.50 -6.35
CA CYS A 57 -3.87 7.20 -6.07
C CYS A 57 -3.69 6.73 -4.62
N VAL A 58 -2.54 6.15 -4.34
CA VAL A 58 -2.16 5.70 -3.00
C VAL A 58 -0.78 6.20 -2.62
N ASP A 59 -0.59 6.52 -1.35
CA ASP A 59 0.71 6.75 -0.74
C ASP A 59 0.81 6.00 0.59
N LEU A 60 2.02 5.52 0.93
CA LEU A 60 2.33 4.81 2.16
C LEU A 60 3.42 5.60 2.92
N PRO A 61 3.06 6.78 3.45
CA PRO A 61 4.04 7.69 4.00
C PRO A 61 4.55 7.23 5.36
N ARG A 62 5.88 7.38 5.57
CA ARG A 62 6.55 7.11 6.85
C ARG A 62 7.28 8.36 7.34
N PRO A 63 7.45 8.54 8.67
CA PRO A 63 8.21 9.65 9.21
C PRO A 63 9.65 9.67 8.67
N GLY A 64 10.06 10.80 8.09
CA GLY A 64 11.43 10.98 7.58
C GLY A 64 11.74 10.34 6.23
N VAL A 65 10.79 9.61 5.63
CA VAL A 65 10.95 9.02 4.29
C VAL A 65 10.58 10.03 3.22
N HIS A 66 11.45 10.19 2.23
CA HIS A 66 11.25 11.07 1.09
C HIS A 66 10.92 10.25 -0.17
N GLY A 67 10.09 10.80 -1.03
CA GLY A 67 9.74 10.16 -2.31
C GLY A 67 8.28 9.79 -2.46
N GLY A 68 7.48 9.97 -1.42
CA GLY A 68 6.02 9.85 -1.47
C GLY A 68 5.38 10.85 -2.45
N LEU A 69 4.17 10.59 -2.87
CA LEU A 69 3.44 11.42 -3.85
C LEU A 69 2.75 12.62 -3.21
N LEU A 70 2.37 12.53 -1.94
CA LEU A 70 1.73 13.64 -1.24
C LEU A 70 2.65 14.85 -1.10
N PRO A 71 2.08 16.07 -1.13
CA PRO A 71 2.83 17.28 -0.77
C PRO A 71 3.37 17.17 0.66
N PRO A 72 4.62 17.57 0.93
CA PRO A 72 5.16 17.54 2.28
C PRO A 72 4.47 18.58 3.18
N GLY A 73 4.23 18.20 4.42
CA GLY A 73 3.62 19.09 5.43
C GLY A 73 2.09 19.15 5.32
N GLY A 74 1.49 19.78 6.31
CA GLY A 74 0.03 19.92 6.40
C GLY A 74 -0.68 18.79 7.16
N PRO A 75 -1.93 19.06 7.61
CA PRO A 75 -2.67 18.13 8.47
C PRO A 75 -2.97 16.79 7.81
N ALA A 76 -3.28 16.79 6.50
CA ALA A 76 -3.58 15.58 5.75
C ALA A 76 -2.36 14.64 5.67
N THR A 77 -1.18 15.20 5.37
CA THR A 77 0.07 14.42 5.32
C THR A 77 0.44 13.90 6.70
N GLN A 78 0.24 14.70 7.76
CA GLN A 78 0.48 14.26 9.12
C GLN A 78 -0.45 13.11 9.52
N ALA A 79 -1.75 13.20 9.23
CA ALA A 79 -2.72 12.12 9.49
C ALA A 79 -2.35 10.84 8.71
N ALA A 80 -1.94 10.99 7.45
CA ALA A 80 -1.49 9.85 6.64
C ALA A 80 -0.22 9.19 7.20
N ILE A 81 0.75 9.98 7.69
CA ILE A 81 1.98 9.47 8.33
C ILE A 81 1.65 8.72 9.63
N GLU A 82 0.71 9.20 10.44
CA GLU A 82 0.30 8.56 11.69
C GLU A 82 -0.29 7.16 11.47
N VAL A 83 -1.03 6.97 10.38
CA VAL A 83 -1.63 5.68 10.01
C VAL A 83 -0.66 4.84 9.17
N GLY A 84 0.17 5.47 8.36
CA GLY A 84 1.12 4.84 7.44
C GLY A 84 0.55 4.58 6.05
N GLU A 85 -0.69 4.98 5.77
CA GLU A 85 -1.32 4.79 4.46
C GLU A 85 -2.40 5.83 4.18
N CYS A 86 -2.64 6.14 2.91
CA CYS A 86 -3.75 6.98 2.48
C CYS A 86 -4.08 6.81 1.00
N LEU A 87 -5.29 7.27 0.65
CA LEU A 87 -5.73 7.46 -0.73
C LEU A 87 -5.85 8.95 -1.05
N PHE A 88 -5.59 9.33 -2.28
CA PHE A 88 -5.75 10.71 -2.72
C PHE A 88 -6.14 10.79 -4.21
N VAL A 89 -6.61 11.94 -4.62
CA VAL A 89 -6.84 12.24 -6.04
C VAL A 89 -5.93 13.37 -6.51
N PRO A 90 -5.38 13.27 -7.74
CA PRO A 90 -4.33 14.18 -8.16
C PRO A 90 -4.79 15.59 -8.50
N SER A 91 -5.96 15.74 -9.17
CA SER A 91 -6.32 17.03 -9.78
C SER A 91 -7.10 17.94 -8.84
N LEU A 92 -7.99 17.38 -8.04
CA LEU A 92 -8.80 18.13 -7.08
C LEU A 92 -8.10 18.29 -5.73
N GLY A 93 -7.15 17.41 -5.44
CA GLY A 93 -6.62 17.26 -4.09
C GLY A 93 -7.59 16.54 -3.15
N GLY A 94 -7.21 16.53 -1.86
CA GLY A 94 -7.92 15.79 -0.83
C GLY A 94 -7.41 14.38 -0.64
N VAL A 95 -7.49 13.91 0.60
CA VAL A 95 -6.95 12.64 1.09
C VAL A 95 -8.02 11.90 1.87
N LEU A 96 -8.04 10.59 1.77
CA LEU A 96 -8.77 9.68 2.67
C LEU A 96 -7.74 8.85 3.43
N VAL A 97 -7.81 8.87 4.76
CA VAL A 97 -6.94 8.11 5.65
C VAL A 97 -7.73 6.94 6.23
N PRO A 98 -7.35 5.68 5.96
CA PRO A 98 -8.04 4.50 6.45
C PRO A 98 -7.57 4.17 7.88
N ARG A 99 -8.48 4.18 8.86
CA ARG A 99 -8.23 3.73 10.21
C ARG A 99 -8.93 2.40 10.46
N LEU A 100 -8.14 1.40 10.83
CA LEU A 100 -8.63 0.06 11.18
C LEU A 100 -8.78 -0.04 12.70
N GLU A 101 -9.93 -0.52 13.15
CA GLU A 101 -10.25 -0.70 14.55
C GLU A 101 -10.93 -2.06 14.79
N TYR A 102 -10.49 -2.79 15.80
CA TYR A 102 -11.21 -3.96 16.26
C TYR A 102 -12.37 -3.52 17.16
N TYR A 103 -13.52 -4.13 17.00
CA TYR A 103 -14.70 -3.88 17.84
C TYR A 103 -15.40 -5.19 18.23
N GLY A 104 -16.20 -5.16 19.30
CA GLY A 104 -16.88 -6.33 19.83
C GLY A 104 -16.19 -6.93 21.05
N PRO A 105 -16.80 -7.95 21.65
CA PRO A 105 -16.24 -8.63 22.82
C PRO A 105 -15.07 -9.53 22.44
N ALA A 106 -14.17 -9.79 23.39
CA ALA A 106 -13.04 -10.70 23.19
C ALA A 106 -13.51 -12.10 22.76
N GLY A 107 -13.02 -12.58 21.62
CA GLY A 107 -13.39 -13.85 21.01
C GLY A 107 -14.50 -13.77 19.95
N ASP A 108 -15.13 -12.60 19.78
CA ASP A 108 -16.07 -12.29 18.70
C ASP A 108 -15.79 -10.85 18.21
N GLU A 109 -14.54 -10.63 17.84
CA GLU A 109 -14.04 -9.32 17.40
C GLU A 109 -14.25 -9.16 15.90
N GLY A 110 -14.94 -8.08 15.51
CA GLY A 110 -15.03 -7.64 14.12
C GLY A 110 -13.98 -6.58 13.79
N LEU A 111 -13.69 -6.41 12.51
CA LEU A 111 -12.79 -5.39 11.99
C LEU A 111 -13.59 -4.28 11.29
N LYS A 112 -13.43 -3.05 11.76
CA LYS A 112 -14.04 -1.85 11.18
C LYS A 112 -12.97 -0.97 10.54
N LEU A 113 -13.26 -0.48 9.35
CA LEU A 113 -12.45 0.53 8.68
C LEU A 113 -13.21 1.84 8.60
N THR A 114 -12.61 2.91 9.11
CA THR A 114 -13.12 4.28 8.97
C THR A 114 -12.25 5.04 7.98
N LEU A 115 -12.86 5.62 6.93
CA LEU A 115 -12.17 6.45 5.95
C LEU A 115 -12.35 7.92 6.33
N GLU A 116 -11.31 8.52 6.91
CA GLU A 116 -11.32 9.92 7.37
C GLU A 116 -10.94 10.87 6.23
N PRO A 117 -11.81 11.82 5.83
CA PRO A 117 -11.48 12.79 4.80
C PRO A 117 -10.66 13.96 5.34
N HIS A 118 -9.61 14.32 4.62
CA HIS A 118 -8.79 15.50 4.87
C HIS A 118 -8.65 16.32 3.59
N ASP A 119 -8.57 17.64 3.73
CA ASP A 119 -8.27 18.52 2.62
C ASP A 119 -6.76 18.59 2.38
N SER A 120 -6.35 18.56 1.13
CA SER A 120 -4.96 18.62 0.70
C SER A 120 -4.89 19.31 -0.67
N ASP A 121 -3.76 19.95 -0.95
CA ASP A 121 -3.50 20.51 -2.25
C ASP A 121 -3.40 19.42 -3.34
N PRO A 122 -3.70 19.75 -4.60
CA PRO A 122 -3.48 18.87 -5.74
C PRO A 122 -2.03 18.40 -5.86
N VAL A 123 -1.86 17.17 -6.33
CA VAL A 123 -0.53 16.63 -6.62
C VAL A 123 -0.10 17.03 -8.03
N PRO A 124 1.11 17.61 -8.21
CA PRO A 124 1.59 18.00 -9.55
C PRO A 124 1.61 16.79 -10.50
N ILE A 125 0.95 16.94 -11.66
CA ILE A 125 0.76 15.84 -12.62
C ILE A 125 2.08 15.20 -13.08
N HIS A 126 3.14 16.00 -13.22
CA HIS A 126 4.46 15.50 -13.64
C HIS A 126 5.05 14.45 -12.67
N ARG A 127 4.64 14.44 -11.38
CA ARG A 127 5.06 13.41 -10.41
C ARG A 127 4.44 12.07 -10.73
N LEU A 128 3.21 12.08 -11.24
CA LEU A 128 2.50 10.86 -11.65
C LEU A 128 3.01 10.37 -13.02
N GLU A 129 3.25 11.30 -13.96
CA GLU A 129 3.79 10.98 -15.27
C GLU A 129 5.20 10.38 -15.21
N ALA A 130 5.95 10.70 -14.16
CA ALA A 130 7.28 10.12 -13.91
C ALA A 130 7.23 8.65 -13.41
N LEU A 131 6.06 8.09 -13.12
CA LEU A 131 5.91 6.73 -12.62
C LEU A 131 6.01 5.72 -13.76
N ALA A 132 7.20 5.23 -14.04
CA ALA A 132 7.44 4.16 -15.01
C ALA A 132 7.60 2.81 -14.28
N LEU A 133 6.71 1.85 -14.55
CA LEU A 133 6.75 0.50 -13.94
C LEU A 133 8.11 -0.21 -14.13
N ALA A 134 8.81 0.05 -15.23
CA ALA A 134 10.13 -0.52 -15.46
C ALA A 134 11.19 0.01 -14.50
N ASP A 135 11.13 1.30 -14.19
CA ASP A 135 12.07 1.95 -13.28
C ASP A 135 11.74 1.63 -11.82
N ILE A 136 10.46 1.51 -11.46
CA ILE A 136 10.01 1.06 -10.13
C ILE A 136 10.52 -0.37 -9.89
N ASP A 137 10.28 -1.30 -10.81
CA ASP A 137 10.72 -2.70 -10.75
C ASP A 137 12.25 -2.81 -10.59
N ARG A 138 13.01 -2.05 -11.39
CA ARG A 138 14.47 -2.04 -11.35
C ARG A 138 14.99 -1.52 -10.01
N ARG A 139 14.54 -0.35 -9.56
CA ARG A 139 14.95 0.27 -8.29
C ARG A 139 14.64 -0.63 -7.10
N PHE A 140 13.45 -1.21 -7.07
CA PHE A 140 13.04 -2.11 -5.99
C PHE A 140 13.92 -3.37 -5.92
N ARG A 141 14.25 -3.99 -7.07
CA ARG A 141 15.16 -5.14 -7.10
C ARG A 141 16.58 -4.78 -6.67
N GLU A 142 17.09 -3.63 -7.11
CA GLU A 142 18.41 -3.15 -6.69
C GLU A 142 18.45 -2.94 -5.17
N ALA A 143 17.41 -2.32 -4.59
CA ALA A 143 17.28 -2.14 -3.15
C ALA A 143 17.22 -3.49 -2.41
N LEU A 144 16.42 -4.44 -2.88
CA LEU A 144 16.33 -5.79 -2.30
C LEU A 144 17.71 -6.47 -2.26
N LEU A 145 18.43 -6.48 -3.37
CA LEU A 145 19.74 -7.11 -3.44
C LEU A 145 20.76 -6.44 -2.51
N ALA A 146 20.75 -5.10 -2.45
CA ALA A 146 21.64 -4.35 -1.58
C ALA A 146 21.40 -4.65 -0.09
N HIS A 147 20.13 -4.64 0.34
CA HIS A 147 19.78 -4.87 1.75
C HIS A 147 19.97 -6.34 2.16
N VAL A 148 19.67 -7.30 1.27
CA VAL A 148 19.96 -8.73 1.52
C VAL A 148 21.46 -8.93 1.73
N GLY A 149 22.32 -8.35 0.87
CA GLY A 149 23.76 -8.43 1.04
C GLY A 149 24.26 -7.85 2.38
N VAL A 150 23.66 -6.75 2.86
CA VAL A 150 23.97 -6.19 4.18
C VAL A 150 23.54 -7.16 5.29
N LEU A 151 22.33 -7.70 5.23
CA LEU A 151 21.81 -8.64 6.24
C LEU A 151 22.68 -9.93 6.30
N GLU A 152 23.10 -10.46 5.15
CA GLU A 152 24.01 -11.62 5.09
C GLU A 152 25.36 -11.30 5.74
N SER A 153 25.88 -10.10 5.54
CA SER A 153 27.18 -9.69 6.13
C SER A 153 27.14 -9.57 7.65
N LEU A 154 25.97 -9.36 8.24
CA LEU A 154 25.81 -9.31 9.70
C LEU A 154 25.91 -10.68 10.39
N HIS A 155 26.04 -11.78 9.63
CA HIS A 155 26.15 -13.16 10.12
C HIS A 155 25.11 -13.53 11.19
N ILE A 156 23.93 -12.91 11.14
CA ILE A 156 22.83 -13.19 12.04
C ILE A 156 22.14 -14.47 11.55
N ALA A 157 21.78 -15.35 12.50
CA ALA A 157 21.06 -16.60 12.19
C ALA A 157 19.83 -16.34 11.29
N PRO A 158 19.47 -17.30 10.41
CA PRO A 158 18.38 -17.11 9.45
C PRO A 158 17.16 -16.55 10.13
N PHE A 159 16.72 -15.43 9.60
CA PHE A 159 15.71 -14.54 10.15
C PHE A 159 14.33 -15.16 10.33
N LEU A 160 14.01 -16.11 9.47
CA LEU A 160 12.77 -16.84 9.47
C LEU A 160 13.04 -18.26 9.95
N GLY A 161 12.62 -18.56 11.18
CA GLY A 161 12.50 -19.94 11.63
C GLY A 161 11.48 -20.70 10.74
N PRO A 162 11.44 -22.04 10.82
CA PRO A 162 10.52 -22.86 10.01
C PRO A 162 9.06 -22.34 10.08
N SER A 163 8.58 -21.98 11.26
CA SER A 163 7.24 -21.43 11.47
C SER A 163 6.97 -20.09 10.80
N ALA A 164 8.00 -19.27 10.57
CA ALA A 164 7.82 -18.00 9.85
C ALA A 164 7.84 -18.22 8.34
N ARG A 165 8.61 -19.20 7.82
CA ARG A 165 8.53 -19.64 6.42
C ARG A 165 7.16 -20.22 6.11
N GLU A 166 6.66 -21.13 6.96
CA GLU A 166 5.32 -21.70 6.82
C GLU A 166 4.25 -20.60 6.79
N ARG A 167 4.34 -19.59 7.66
CA ARG A 167 3.40 -18.44 7.62
C ARG A 167 3.51 -17.60 6.36
N VAL A 168 4.70 -17.43 5.80
CA VAL A 168 4.91 -16.74 4.51
C VAL A 168 4.34 -17.59 3.37
N ASP A 169 4.57 -18.91 3.37
CA ASP A 169 4.05 -19.82 2.35
C ASP A 169 2.52 -19.93 2.42
N GLU A 170 1.93 -20.02 3.62
CA GLU A 170 0.47 -19.97 3.83
C GLU A 170 -0.14 -18.64 3.34
N ARG A 171 0.58 -17.54 3.51
CA ARG A 171 0.20 -16.22 3.00
C ARG A 171 0.29 -16.14 1.48
N LEU A 172 1.28 -16.79 0.87
CA LEU A 172 1.43 -16.91 -0.59
C LEU A 172 0.29 -17.72 -1.20
N ASP A 173 -0.09 -18.83 -0.60
CA ASP A 173 -1.17 -19.70 -1.06
C ASP A 173 -2.56 -19.11 -0.78
N GLY A 174 -2.70 -18.34 0.31
CA GLY A 174 -3.93 -17.66 0.72
C GLY A 174 -4.12 -16.27 0.11
N ALA A 175 -3.12 -15.73 -0.58
CA ALA A 175 -3.10 -14.35 -1.06
C ALA A 175 -4.05 -14.13 -2.24
N ARG A 176 -5.33 -14.18 -1.99
CA ARG A 176 -6.33 -13.48 -2.78
C ARG A 176 -6.26 -12.01 -2.36
N TRP A 177 -5.31 -11.29 -2.90
CA TRP A 177 -5.02 -9.90 -2.59
C TRP A 177 -6.19 -8.93 -2.87
N ALA A 178 -7.40 -9.44 -3.12
CA ALA A 178 -8.59 -8.67 -3.46
C ALA A 178 -8.29 -7.56 -4.50
N LEU A 179 -7.53 -7.88 -5.54
CA LEU A 179 -7.16 -6.95 -6.59
C LEU A 179 -8.15 -7.00 -7.76
N PRO A 180 -8.47 -5.86 -8.41
CA PRO A 180 -9.37 -5.84 -9.55
C PRO A 180 -8.73 -6.51 -10.78
N PRO A 181 -9.55 -7.02 -11.72
CA PRO A 181 -9.05 -7.51 -12.99
C PRO A 181 -8.53 -6.38 -13.87
N GLY A 182 -7.73 -6.73 -14.88
CA GLY A 182 -7.22 -5.77 -15.87
C GLY A 182 -5.92 -5.07 -15.48
N LEU A 183 -5.31 -5.42 -14.36
CA LEU A 183 -4.01 -4.86 -13.99
C LEU A 183 -2.92 -5.29 -14.96
N HIS A 184 -2.04 -4.36 -15.32
CA HIS A 184 -0.87 -4.68 -16.13
C HIS A 184 0.00 -5.74 -15.43
N PRO A 185 0.46 -6.81 -16.12
CA PRO A 185 1.17 -7.93 -15.49
C PRO A 185 2.43 -7.53 -14.70
N ARG A 186 3.16 -6.50 -15.16
CA ARG A 186 4.33 -5.99 -14.43
C ARG A 186 3.91 -5.28 -13.13
N ALA A 187 2.83 -4.47 -13.15
CA ALA A 187 2.32 -3.82 -11.95
C ALA A 187 1.88 -4.86 -10.93
N LEU A 188 1.10 -5.86 -11.34
CA LEU A 188 0.68 -6.95 -10.47
C LEU A 188 1.87 -7.66 -9.81
N ARG A 189 2.91 -7.97 -10.58
CA ARG A 189 4.13 -8.60 -10.05
C ARG A 189 4.82 -7.73 -9.00
N ILE A 190 4.99 -6.41 -9.26
CA ILE A 190 5.63 -5.50 -8.31
C ILE A 190 4.79 -5.40 -7.04
N ILE A 191 3.48 -5.19 -7.16
CA ILE A 191 2.54 -5.10 -6.03
C ILE A 191 2.62 -6.37 -5.18
N THR A 192 2.56 -7.54 -5.80
CA THR A 192 2.63 -8.83 -5.10
C THR A 192 3.97 -8.99 -4.38
N THR A 193 5.09 -8.74 -5.07
CA THR A 193 6.42 -8.91 -4.48
C THR A 193 6.66 -7.91 -3.36
N ALA A 194 6.34 -6.63 -3.57
CA ALA A 194 6.51 -5.60 -2.55
C ALA A 194 5.60 -5.85 -1.33
N GLY A 195 4.35 -6.22 -1.56
CA GLY A 195 3.43 -6.57 -0.47
C GLY A 195 3.93 -7.73 0.39
N LEU A 196 4.48 -8.77 -0.24
CA LEU A 196 5.10 -9.90 0.48
C LEU A 196 6.33 -9.48 1.29
N VAL A 197 7.17 -8.61 0.73
CA VAL A 197 8.34 -8.09 1.42
C VAL A 197 7.93 -7.24 2.62
N VAL A 198 6.93 -6.35 2.46
CA VAL A 198 6.37 -5.57 3.58
C VAL A 198 5.90 -6.52 4.68
N ALA A 199 5.09 -7.52 4.35
CA ALA A 199 4.59 -8.51 5.31
C ALA A 199 5.69 -9.24 6.08
N ALA A 200 6.71 -9.68 5.35
CA ALA A 200 7.84 -10.38 5.94
C ALA A 200 8.67 -9.47 6.86
N LEU A 201 8.81 -8.20 6.51
CA LEU A 201 9.56 -7.22 7.29
C LEU A 201 8.82 -6.78 8.55
N ASP A 202 7.50 -6.61 8.49
CA ASP A 202 6.68 -6.31 9.66
C ASP A 202 6.78 -7.43 10.70
N GLU A 203 6.64 -8.68 10.27
CA GLU A 203 6.85 -9.85 11.15
C GLU A 203 8.26 -9.86 11.72
N ALA A 204 9.21 -9.48 10.90
CA ALA A 204 10.61 -9.46 11.22
C ALA A 204 11.00 -8.41 12.25
N LEU A 205 10.37 -7.26 12.19
CA LEU A 205 10.58 -6.16 13.13
C LEU A 205 9.91 -6.40 14.47
N THR A 206 8.83 -7.21 14.51
CA THR A 206 8.19 -7.62 15.78
C THR A 206 8.96 -8.70 16.51
N THR A 207 9.77 -9.50 15.80
CA THR A 207 10.53 -10.62 16.37
C THR A 207 11.90 -10.14 16.85
N SER A 208 12.01 -9.77 18.11
CA SER A 208 13.27 -9.35 18.73
C SER A 208 14.14 -10.58 19.06
N GLY A 209 15.32 -10.67 18.45
CA GLY A 209 16.29 -11.71 18.77
C GLY A 209 17.69 -11.34 18.29
N GLY A 210 18.63 -11.12 19.18
CA GLY A 210 20.03 -10.87 18.84
C GLY A 210 20.95 -11.07 20.03
N LEU A 211 22.18 -11.46 19.74
CA LEU A 211 23.20 -11.81 20.76
C LEU A 211 23.94 -10.55 21.29
N ASP A 212 23.90 -9.43 20.54
CA ASP A 212 24.49 -8.15 20.98
C ASP A 212 23.70 -6.95 20.45
N ALA A 213 23.73 -5.84 21.24
CA ALA A 213 22.94 -4.64 20.94
C ALA A 213 23.37 -3.93 19.63
N GLY A 214 24.62 -4.02 19.25
CA GLY A 214 25.13 -3.37 18.02
C GLY A 214 24.61 -4.06 16.76
N SER A 215 24.67 -5.37 16.72
CA SER A 215 24.14 -6.19 15.61
C SER A 215 22.63 -6.08 15.50
N VAL A 216 21.90 -6.03 16.64
CA VAL A 216 20.46 -5.83 16.67
C VAL A 216 20.09 -4.48 16.05
N ALA A 217 20.75 -3.40 16.47
CA ALA A 217 20.48 -2.06 15.96
C ALA A 217 20.82 -1.91 14.46
N ALA A 218 21.92 -2.54 14.00
CA ALA A 218 22.27 -2.54 12.58
C ALA A 218 21.24 -3.29 11.75
N ARG A 219 20.81 -4.48 12.21
CA ARG A 219 19.76 -5.27 11.57
C ARG A 219 18.45 -4.47 11.48
N GLU A 220 18.00 -3.91 12.58
CA GLU A 220 16.74 -3.16 12.63
C GLU A 220 16.74 -1.97 11.66
N ARG A 221 17.84 -1.22 11.59
CA ARG A 221 17.99 -0.14 10.60
C ARG A 221 17.91 -0.64 9.16
N THR A 222 18.58 -1.75 8.85
CA THR A 222 18.55 -2.33 7.50
C THR A 222 17.15 -2.81 7.13
N LEU A 223 16.43 -3.47 8.07
CA LEU A 223 15.06 -3.92 7.85
C LEU A 223 14.09 -2.75 7.66
N ARG A 224 14.20 -1.69 8.45
CA ARG A 224 13.37 -0.49 8.27
C ARG A 224 13.65 0.19 6.94
N SER A 225 14.92 0.34 6.56
CA SER A 225 15.25 0.91 5.26
C SER A 225 14.71 0.08 4.09
N LEU A 226 14.73 -1.25 4.19
CA LEU A 226 14.13 -2.11 3.18
C LEU A 226 12.60 -2.03 3.18
N LEU A 227 11.98 -1.87 4.35
CA LEU A 227 10.54 -1.65 4.47
C LEU A 227 10.12 -0.36 3.77
N ASP A 228 10.83 0.74 4.00
CA ASP A 228 10.58 2.03 3.34
C ASP A 228 10.64 1.90 1.80
N GLU A 229 11.65 1.19 1.27
CA GLU A 229 11.78 0.94 -0.18
C GLU A 229 10.66 0.04 -0.73
N ALA A 230 10.23 -0.96 0.03
CA ALA A 230 9.15 -1.86 -0.37
C ALA A 230 7.79 -1.15 -0.38
N GLU A 231 7.49 -0.34 0.62
CA GLU A 231 6.27 0.47 0.69
C GLU A 231 6.24 1.53 -0.41
N LEU A 232 7.36 2.19 -0.67
CA LEU A 232 7.47 3.14 -1.78
C LEU A 232 7.21 2.47 -3.13
N ALA A 233 7.82 1.31 -3.37
CA ALA A 233 7.60 0.54 -4.60
C ALA A 233 6.14 0.08 -4.72
N LEU A 234 5.53 -0.37 -3.62
CA LEU A 234 4.12 -0.78 -3.56
C LEU A 234 3.18 0.37 -3.91
N ALA A 235 3.34 1.53 -3.26
CA ALA A 235 2.52 2.72 -3.50
C ALA A 235 2.65 3.23 -4.94
N GLN A 236 3.89 3.36 -5.44
CA GLN A 236 4.17 3.79 -6.80
C GLN A 236 3.63 2.83 -7.85
N ALA A 237 3.79 1.52 -7.64
CA ALA A 237 3.27 0.51 -8.57
C ALA A 237 1.74 0.47 -8.59
N ALA A 238 1.09 0.60 -7.42
CA ALA A 238 -0.36 0.66 -7.32
C ALA A 238 -0.92 1.92 -8.00
N THR A 239 -0.30 3.08 -7.77
CA THR A 239 -0.68 4.33 -8.45
C THR A 239 -0.49 4.24 -9.97
N ALA A 240 0.65 3.70 -10.43
CA ALA A 240 0.88 3.49 -11.87
C ALA A 240 -0.12 2.49 -12.48
N ALA A 241 -0.52 1.46 -11.71
CA ALA A 241 -1.56 0.53 -12.13
C ALA A 241 -2.94 1.19 -12.24
N ALA A 242 -3.29 2.06 -11.28
CA ALA A 242 -4.53 2.84 -11.33
C ALA A 242 -4.58 3.76 -12.57
N ILE A 243 -3.48 4.44 -12.88
CA ILE A 243 -3.34 5.23 -14.11
C ILE A 243 -3.58 4.35 -15.35
N GLY A 244 -2.99 3.14 -15.39
CA GLY A 244 -3.19 2.20 -16.49
C GLY A 244 -4.65 1.78 -16.65
N LEU A 245 -5.34 1.42 -15.57
CA LEU A 245 -6.76 1.06 -15.57
C LEU A 245 -7.65 2.18 -16.15
N ALA A 246 -7.41 3.42 -15.73
CA ALA A 246 -8.17 4.56 -16.24
C ALA A 246 -7.93 4.82 -17.73
N HIS A 247 -6.68 4.67 -18.20
CA HIS A 247 -6.34 4.87 -19.62
C HIS A 247 -6.89 3.77 -20.52
N ASP A 248 -6.85 2.50 -20.08
CA ASP A 248 -7.35 1.38 -20.90
C ASP A 248 -8.87 1.45 -21.06
N ALA A 249 -9.60 1.92 -20.07
CA ALA A 249 -11.03 2.16 -20.16
C ALA A 249 -11.42 3.32 -21.10
N ALA A 250 -10.56 4.32 -21.24
CA ALA A 250 -10.77 5.47 -22.12
C ALA A 250 -10.49 5.16 -23.62
N ARG A 251 -9.90 3.99 -23.94
CA ARG A 251 -9.65 3.57 -25.33
C ARG A 251 -10.93 3.06 -25.95
N PRO A 252 -11.40 3.61 -27.08
CA PRO A 252 -12.54 3.06 -27.80
C PRO A 252 -12.23 1.63 -28.26
N ARG A 253 -13.17 0.72 -27.99
CA ARG A 253 -13.11 -0.68 -28.46
C ARG A 253 -13.41 -0.77 -29.95
#